data_6c49948b72520dfe6c2f0aa87012e8a8
#
_entry.id   6c49948b72520dfe6c2f0aa87012e8a8
#
_cell.length_a   1.000
_cell.length_b   1.000
_cell.length_c   1.000
_cell.angle_alpha   90.00
_cell.angle_beta   90.00
_cell.angle_gamma   90.00
#
_symmetry.space_group_name_H-M   'P 1'
#
loop_
_entity.id
_entity.type
_entity.pdbx_description
1 polymer ?
#
loop_
_entity_poly.entity_id
_entity_poly.type
_entity_poly.pdbx_seq_one_letter_code
_entity_poly.pdbx_strand_id
1 'polypeptide(L)'
;MDFGKLPEHIYQRSVEKVIHTTEYRKITINGAGLGADCAILPDENGYLVTAQGSADGADVKVAMRAFYAGLNKLAATGVFPEQSSVCASLNVAAPHSLTDEERNKSEMHLRECIRWASEAALTNKVTIISAEVNIVPAMQTYYATATFTARAGQNAFAFMQSEKADKDVVMTKWMGLEGTSLIASARMQELAARYPLGLVEQAADFDRFLSSVPEAATAVQSGVSAMQAVREGGGFGGLWQLAKANGVGLVIDLKQIPVKQETIEVCEFYDVNPYELLSGGSMLMITQGGTRLVSQLAEQGISAAVIGRTTDNNDRILVNDEEKRFLEPARHDSLYRVLAIS
;
A
#
# COMPACT_ATOMS: atom_id res chain seq x y z
N MET A 1 9.12 15.44 -13.64
CA MET A 1 8.43 14.81 -12.49
C MET A 1 9.09 13.47 -12.30
N ASP A 2 9.45 13.14 -11.07
CA ASP A 2 10.10 11.88 -10.76
C ASP A 2 9.07 10.74 -10.76
N PHE A 3 9.53 9.50 -10.85
CA PHE A 3 8.68 8.32 -10.80
C PHE A 3 8.06 8.13 -9.41
N GLY A 4 6.83 7.65 -9.37
CA GLY A 4 6.07 7.43 -8.14
C GLY A 4 4.90 8.38 -7.98
N LYS A 5 4.53 8.72 -6.73
CA LYS A 5 3.43 9.65 -6.46
C LYS A 5 3.78 11.09 -6.84
N LEU A 6 2.77 11.83 -7.30
CA LEU A 6 2.91 13.27 -7.51
C LEU A 6 3.27 13.97 -6.19
N PRO A 7 4.19 14.97 -6.23
CA PRO A 7 4.43 15.82 -5.08
C PRO A 7 3.15 16.48 -4.56
N GLU A 8 3.01 16.60 -3.24
CA GLU A 8 1.80 17.09 -2.59
C GLU A 8 1.24 18.39 -3.19
N HIS A 9 2.12 19.40 -3.37
CA HIS A 9 1.72 20.70 -3.90
C HIS A 9 1.20 20.63 -5.34
N ILE A 10 1.69 19.68 -6.15
CA ILE A 10 1.18 19.44 -7.51
C ILE A 10 -0.15 18.70 -7.44
N TYR A 11 -0.26 17.68 -6.59
CA TYR A 11 -1.51 16.93 -6.40
C TYR A 11 -2.65 17.84 -5.95
N GLN A 12 -2.43 18.66 -4.93
CA GLN A 12 -3.42 19.60 -4.42
C GLN A 12 -3.90 20.58 -5.48
N ARG A 13 -2.95 21.15 -6.27
CA ARG A 13 -3.29 22.15 -7.29
C ARG A 13 -3.93 21.56 -8.53
N SER A 14 -3.44 20.40 -9.00
CA SER A 14 -3.78 19.88 -10.33
C SER A 14 -4.81 18.74 -10.27
N VAL A 15 -5.05 18.14 -9.12
CA VAL A 15 -5.99 17.03 -8.94
C VAL A 15 -7.07 17.42 -7.94
N GLU A 16 -6.72 17.55 -6.67
CA GLU A 16 -7.68 17.76 -5.58
C GLU A 16 -8.54 19.00 -5.80
N LYS A 17 -7.92 20.15 -6.05
CA LYS A 17 -8.65 21.41 -6.32
C LYS A 17 -9.55 21.31 -7.56
N VAL A 18 -9.10 20.62 -8.61
CA VAL A 18 -9.88 20.48 -9.84
C VAL A 18 -11.09 19.56 -9.60
N ILE A 19 -10.91 18.43 -8.92
CA ILE A 19 -12.02 17.52 -8.60
C ILE A 19 -13.06 18.22 -7.73
N HIS A 20 -12.66 18.96 -6.69
CA HIS A 20 -13.60 19.68 -5.81
C HIS A 20 -14.39 20.76 -6.53
N THR A 21 -13.91 21.32 -7.63
CA THR A 21 -14.71 22.28 -8.44
C THR A 21 -15.79 21.61 -9.26
N THR A 22 -15.73 20.29 -9.45
CA THR A 22 -16.73 19.50 -10.20
C THR A 22 -17.72 18.75 -9.30
N GLU A 23 -17.63 18.90 -7.98
CA GLU A 23 -18.53 18.25 -7.04
C GLU A 23 -19.97 18.77 -7.21
N TYR A 24 -20.85 17.89 -7.73
CA TYR A 24 -22.26 18.18 -7.86
C TYR A 24 -22.99 18.14 -6.51
N ARG A 25 -22.55 17.31 -5.59
CA ARG A 25 -23.07 17.16 -4.22
C ARG A 25 -21.93 16.85 -3.24
N LYS A 26 -21.97 17.47 -2.07
CA LYS A 26 -21.12 17.10 -0.94
C LYS A 26 -21.64 15.81 -0.29
N ILE A 27 -21.40 14.67 -0.89
CA ILE A 27 -21.87 13.35 -0.41
C ILE A 27 -20.73 12.45 0.09
N THR A 28 -19.49 12.87 -0.08
CA THR A 28 -18.33 12.03 0.21
C THR A 28 -17.87 12.28 1.63
N ILE A 29 -17.82 11.20 2.41
CA ILE A 29 -17.10 11.16 3.68
C ILE A 29 -15.71 10.80 3.30
N ASN A 30 -14.79 11.15 3.15
CA ASN A 30 -13.48 10.85 2.57
C ASN A 30 -13.56 10.87 1.03
N GLY A 31 -12.61 11.37 0.38
CA GLY A 31 -12.67 11.56 -1.05
C GLY A 31 -11.31 11.71 -1.70
N ALA A 32 -11.22 12.48 -2.76
CA ALA A 32 -10.00 12.73 -3.51
C ALA A 32 -9.03 13.64 -2.73
N GLY A 33 -8.72 13.28 -1.49
CA GLY A 33 -7.76 13.99 -0.63
C GLY A 33 -6.44 13.24 -0.49
N LEU A 34 -5.38 13.95 -0.15
CA LEU A 34 -4.09 13.33 0.13
C LEU A 34 -4.18 12.47 1.40
N GLY A 35 -3.79 11.19 1.29
CA GLY A 35 -3.90 10.21 2.37
C GLY A 35 -5.29 9.58 2.51
N ALA A 36 -6.26 9.93 1.64
CA ALA A 36 -7.52 9.22 1.56
C ALA A 36 -7.32 7.88 0.84
N ASP A 37 -7.50 6.78 1.57
CA ASP A 37 -7.37 5.43 1.02
C ASP A 37 -8.60 5.01 0.21
N CYS A 38 -9.80 5.51 0.58
CA CYS A 38 -11.07 5.17 -0.03
C CYS A 38 -11.97 6.39 -0.17
N ALA A 39 -12.92 6.33 -1.10
CA ALA A 39 -14.10 7.18 -1.10
C ALA A 39 -15.24 6.45 -0.39
N ILE A 40 -15.92 7.17 0.53
CA ILE A 40 -17.02 6.67 1.34
C ILE A 40 -18.23 7.55 1.05
N LEU A 41 -19.26 6.97 0.44
CA LEU A 41 -20.47 7.68 0.01
C LEU A 41 -21.67 7.18 0.85
N PRO A 42 -22.52 8.07 1.37
CA PRO A 42 -23.76 7.67 2.02
C PRO A 42 -24.65 6.83 1.08
N ASP A 43 -25.21 5.76 1.60
CA ASP A 43 -26.21 4.90 0.94
C ASP A 43 -27.43 4.75 1.89
N GLU A 44 -28.56 4.25 1.40
CA GLU A 44 -29.84 4.18 2.15
C GLU A 44 -29.70 3.49 3.52
N ASN A 45 -28.90 2.43 3.62
CA ASN A 45 -28.72 1.62 4.83
C ASN A 45 -27.29 1.63 5.37
N GLY A 46 -26.48 2.61 4.99
CA GLY A 46 -25.08 2.69 5.40
C GLY A 46 -24.23 3.47 4.42
N TYR A 47 -23.22 2.82 3.86
CA TYR A 47 -22.26 3.46 2.98
C TYR A 47 -21.88 2.55 1.81
N LEU A 48 -21.69 3.18 0.65
CA LEU A 48 -20.94 2.60 -0.46
C LEU A 48 -19.48 3.03 -0.33
N VAL A 49 -18.57 2.07 -0.37
CA VAL A 49 -17.12 2.29 -0.24
C VAL A 49 -16.44 1.86 -1.52
N THR A 50 -15.54 2.69 -2.03
CA THR A 50 -14.72 2.35 -3.18
C THR A 50 -13.24 2.64 -2.91
N ALA A 51 -12.39 1.71 -3.32
CA ALA A 51 -10.93 1.80 -3.23
C ALA A 51 -10.30 1.42 -4.57
N GLN A 52 -9.14 2.00 -4.88
CA GLN A 52 -8.40 1.66 -6.08
C GLN A 52 -6.94 1.39 -5.76
N GLY A 53 -6.43 0.29 -6.30
CA GLY A 53 -5.01 -0.05 -6.35
C GLY A 53 -4.49 -0.07 -7.78
N SER A 54 -3.21 0.19 -7.94
CA SER A 54 -2.52 0.10 -9.24
C SER A 54 -1.12 -0.46 -9.04
N ALA A 55 -0.58 -1.10 -10.08
CA ALA A 55 0.79 -1.55 -10.15
C ALA A 55 1.27 -1.55 -11.61
N ASP A 56 2.56 -1.37 -11.80
CA ASP A 56 3.22 -1.44 -13.09
C ASP A 56 4.43 -2.39 -13.03
N GLY A 57 4.89 -2.85 -14.17
CA GLY A 57 6.08 -3.68 -14.29
C GLY A 57 5.95 -4.82 -15.31
N ALA A 58 7.05 -5.52 -15.49
CA ALA A 58 7.13 -6.70 -16.39
C ALA A 58 6.82 -8.03 -15.68
N ASP A 59 6.52 -8.00 -14.39
CA ASP A 59 6.24 -9.16 -13.55
C ASP A 59 4.83 -9.71 -13.80
N VAL A 60 4.68 -11.02 -13.93
CA VAL A 60 3.38 -11.72 -14.06
C VAL A 60 2.46 -11.52 -12.84
N LYS A 61 2.94 -11.01 -11.72
CA LYS A 61 2.15 -10.72 -10.52
C LYS A 61 1.63 -9.28 -10.47
N VAL A 62 1.80 -8.47 -11.53
CA VAL A 62 1.40 -7.06 -11.56
C VAL A 62 -0.07 -6.85 -11.22
N ALA A 63 -0.99 -7.67 -11.74
CA ALA A 63 -2.41 -7.57 -11.43
C ALA A 63 -2.73 -7.99 -9.98
N MET A 64 -2.02 -8.98 -9.43
CA MET A 64 -2.10 -9.36 -8.01
C MET A 64 -1.64 -8.21 -7.10
N ARG A 65 -0.56 -7.51 -7.46
CA ARG A 65 -0.06 -6.36 -6.69
C ARG A 65 -1.05 -5.20 -6.71
N ALA A 66 -1.65 -4.90 -7.86
CA ALA A 66 -2.73 -3.93 -7.96
C ALA A 66 -3.94 -4.33 -7.11
N PHE A 67 -4.29 -5.61 -7.10
CA PHE A 67 -5.36 -6.15 -6.27
C PHE A 67 -5.08 -5.92 -4.77
N TYR A 68 -3.91 -6.33 -4.27
CA TYR A 68 -3.57 -6.11 -2.86
C TYR A 68 -3.45 -4.64 -2.50
N ALA A 69 -2.94 -3.79 -3.39
CA ALA A 69 -2.89 -2.35 -3.18
C ALA A 69 -4.28 -1.74 -2.92
N GLY A 70 -5.30 -2.15 -3.67
CA GLY A 70 -6.68 -1.70 -3.48
C GLY A 70 -7.35 -2.34 -2.26
N LEU A 71 -7.18 -3.65 -2.06
CA LEU A 71 -7.75 -4.39 -0.94
C LEU A 71 -7.24 -3.88 0.42
N ASN A 72 -5.95 -3.58 0.53
CA ASN A 72 -5.35 -3.05 1.75
C ASN A 72 -5.87 -1.65 2.09
N LYS A 73 -6.11 -0.81 1.09
CA LYS A 73 -6.78 0.48 1.28
C LYS A 73 -8.20 0.31 1.80
N LEU A 74 -8.95 -0.62 1.22
CA LEU A 74 -10.31 -0.94 1.71
C LEU A 74 -10.26 -1.44 3.16
N ALA A 75 -9.34 -2.36 3.49
CA ALA A 75 -9.14 -2.87 4.84
C ALA A 75 -8.77 -1.77 5.84
N ALA A 76 -7.94 -0.79 5.43
CA ALA A 76 -7.57 0.35 6.27
C ALA A 76 -8.76 1.23 6.67
N THR A 77 -9.88 1.15 5.96
CA THR A 77 -11.14 1.80 6.37
C THR A 77 -12.04 0.94 7.27
N GLY A 78 -11.60 -0.28 7.62
CA GLY A 78 -12.38 -1.21 8.45
C GLY A 78 -13.44 -2.00 7.66
N VAL A 79 -13.33 -2.06 6.35
CA VAL A 79 -14.23 -2.86 5.49
C VAL A 79 -13.51 -4.14 5.06
N PHE A 80 -14.09 -5.27 5.43
CA PHE A 80 -13.48 -6.59 5.24
C PHE A 80 -14.36 -7.50 4.40
N PRO A 81 -13.78 -8.32 3.49
CA PRO A 81 -14.54 -9.24 2.64
C PRO A 81 -15.40 -10.25 3.39
N GLU A 82 -14.99 -10.65 4.59
CA GLU A 82 -15.76 -11.59 5.41
C GLU A 82 -17.07 -11.01 6.00
N GLN A 83 -17.11 -9.69 6.16
CA GLN A 83 -18.23 -8.98 6.80
C GLN A 83 -19.06 -8.17 5.79
N SER A 84 -18.57 -8.02 4.56
CA SER A 84 -19.16 -7.20 3.52
C SER A 84 -19.06 -7.89 2.17
N SER A 85 -20.04 -7.66 1.30
CA SER A 85 -19.94 -8.09 -0.09
C SER A 85 -18.95 -7.19 -0.82
N VAL A 86 -17.71 -7.66 -0.97
CA VAL A 86 -16.65 -6.95 -1.67
C VAL A 86 -16.51 -7.49 -3.08
N CYS A 87 -16.59 -6.59 -4.06
CA CYS A 87 -16.36 -6.90 -5.47
C CYS A 87 -15.13 -6.13 -5.98
N ALA A 88 -14.46 -6.70 -6.98
CA ALA A 88 -13.34 -6.06 -7.66
C ALA A 88 -13.53 -6.08 -9.18
N SER A 89 -13.16 -4.99 -9.83
CA SER A 89 -12.97 -4.89 -11.29
C SER A 89 -11.51 -4.73 -11.60
N LEU A 90 -10.98 -5.51 -12.53
CA LEU A 90 -9.59 -5.45 -12.99
C LEU A 90 -9.50 -4.75 -14.33
N ASN A 91 -8.45 -3.98 -14.53
CA ASN A 91 -8.07 -3.48 -15.85
C ASN A 91 -6.55 -3.68 -16.02
N VAL A 92 -6.13 -4.23 -17.15
CA VAL A 92 -4.71 -4.45 -17.48
C VAL A 92 -4.42 -3.79 -18.81
N ALA A 93 -3.50 -2.84 -18.82
CA ALA A 93 -2.91 -2.29 -20.02
C ALA A 93 -1.61 -3.04 -20.33
N ALA A 94 -1.52 -3.57 -21.53
CA ALA A 94 -0.39 -4.38 -22.00
C ALA A 94 0.35 -3.70 -23.17
N PRO A 95 1.66 -3.95 -23.32
CA PRO A 95 2.43 -3.44 -24.45
C PRO A 95 1.98 -4.10 -25.76
N HIS A 96 2.20 -3.39 -26.87
CA HIS A 96 1.95 -3.92 -28.21
C HIS A 96 3.00 -4.95 -28.59
N SER A 97 2.56 -6.05 -29.23
CA SER A 97 3.42 -7.12 -29.74
C SER A 97 3.47 -7.06 -31.27
N LEU A 98 4.67 -7.04 -31.85
CA LEU A 98 4.89 -6.89 -33.30
C LEU A 98 4.89 -8.21 -34.05
N THR A 99 5.35 -9.28 -33.38
CA THR A 99 5.49 -10.62 -33.98
C THR A 99 4.51 -11.63 -33.38
N ASP A 100 4.25 -12.74 -34.06
CA ASP A 100 3.40 -13.82 -33.56
C ASP A 100 4.01 -14.50 -32.31
N GLU A 101 5.33 -14.59 -32.24
CA GLU A 101 6.02 -15.11 -31.05
C GLU A 101 5.81 -14.20 -29.84
N GLU A 102 5.93 -12.89 -30.01
CA GLU A 102 5.66 -11.92 -28.94
C GLU A 102 4.19 -11.96 -28.52
N ARG A 103 3.24 -12.11 -29.44
CA ARG A 103 1.80 -12.27 -29.13
C ARG A 103 1.56 -13.49 -28.26
N ASN A 104 2.13 -14.64 -28.57
CA ASN A 104 1.99 -15.85 -27.79
C ASN A 104 2.58 -15.67 -26.38
N LYS A 105 3.75 -15.03 -26.25
CA LYS A 105 4.36 -14.71 -24.94
C LYS A 105 3.48 -13.75 -24.16
N SER A 106 2.94 -12.71 -24.80
CA SER A 106 2.03 -11.74 -24.18
C SER A 106 0.73 -12.39 -23.71
N GLU A 107 0.15 -13.31 -24.48
CA GLU A 107 -1.04 -14.05 -24.07
C GLU A 107 -0.77 -14.93 -22.85
N MET A 108 0.34 -15.66 -22.84
CA MET A 108 0.75 -16.46 -21.68
C MET A 108 0.97 -15.57 -20.44
N HIS A 109 1.64 -14.44 -20.60
CA HIS A 109 1.88 -13.49 -19.54
C HIS A 109 0.57 -12.93 -18.98
N LEU A 110 -0.35 -12.48 -19.83
CA LEU A 110 -1.67 -11.99 -19.41
C LEU A 110 -2.47 -13.05 -18.67
N ARG A 111 -2.45 -14.30 -19.17
CA ARG A 111 -3.10 -15.42 -18.50
C ARG A 111 -2.56 -15.61 -17.07
N GLU A 112 -1.25 -15.57 -16.91
CA GLU A 112 -0.61 -15.64 -15.59
C GLU A 112 -0.95 -14.45 -14.70
N CYS A 113 -0.96 -13.22 -15.26
CA CYS A 113 -1.37 -12.03 -14.51
C CYS A 113 -2.79 -12.17 -13.94
N ILE A 114 -3.73 -12.60 -14.75
CA ILE A 114 -5.13 -12.79 -14.31
C ILE A 114 -5.24 -13.98 -13.35
N ARG A 115 -4.48 -15.05 -13.55
CA ARG A 115 -4.45 -16.20 -12.64
C ARG A 115 -4.02 -15.78 -11.22
N TRP A 116 -2.91 -15.06 -11.08
CA TRP A 116 -2.41 -14.58 -9.80
C TRP A 116 -3.40 -13.64 -9.10
N ALA A 117 -4.03 -12.74 -9.84
CA ALA A 117 -5.08 -11.87 -9.28
C ALA A 117 -6.32 -12.65 -8.85
N SER A 118 -6.72 -13.69 -9.61
CA SER A 118 -7.84 -14.55 -9.29
C SER A 118 -7.58 -15.41 -8.03
N GLU A 119 -6.37 -15.93 -7.88
CA GLU A 119 -5.95 -16.66 -6.68
C GLU A 119 -5.95 -15.75 -5.44
N ALA A 120 -5.45 -14.51 -5.58
CA ALA A 120 -5.51 -13.51 -4.51
C ALA A 120 -6.97 -13.19 -4.14
N ALA A 121 -7.87 -13.04 -5.11
CA ALA A 121 -9.28 -12.78 -4.89
C ALA A 121 -9.97 -13.95 -4.18
N LEU A 122 -9.70 -15.19 -4.61
CA LEU A 122 -10.23 -16.39 -3.97
C LEU A 122 -9.79 -16.51 -2.51
N THR A 123 -8.48 -16.31 -2.25
CA THR A 123 -7.89 -16.36 -0.91
C THR A 123 -8.52 -15.34 0.03
N ASN A 124 -8.82 -14.14 -0.48
CA ASN A 124 -9.38 -13.05 0.30
C ASN A 124 -10.93 -12.97 0.21
N LYS A 125 -11.61 -13.97 -0.37
CA LYS A 125 -13.08 -14.03 -0.49
C LYS A 125 -13.68 -12.82 -1.22
N VAL A 126 -12.97 -12.29 -2.22
CA VAL A 126 -13.41 -11.18 -3.07
C VAL A 126 -13.90 -11.73 -4.41
N THR A 127 -15.03 -11.24 -4.90
CA THR A 127 -15.53 -11.60 -6.23
C THR A 127 -15.00 -10.63 -7.29
N ILE A 128 -14.26 -11.15 -8.27
CA ILE A 128 -13.93 -10.37 -9.47
C ILE A 128 -15.16 -10.37 -10.38
N ILE A 129 -15.75 -9.19 -10.59
CA ILE A 129 -17.00 -9.00 -11.36
C ILE A 129 -16.74 -8.59 -12.81
N SER A 130 -15.57 -8.06 -13.12
CA SER A 130 -15.17 -7.73 -14.47
C SER A 130 -13.64 -7.73 -14.61
N ALA A 131 -13.17 -8.03 -15.81
CA ALA A 131 -11.78 -7.86 -16.18
C ALA A 131 -11.71 -7.31 -17.61
N GLU A 132 -10.94 -6.25 -17.81
CA GLU A 132 -10.70 -5.63 -19.10
C GLU A 132 -9.21 -5.64 -19.39
N VAL A 133 -8.83 -5.96 -20.64
CA VAL A 133 -7.45 -5.95 -21.11
C VAL A 133 -7.33 -5.10 -22.35
N ASN A 134 -6.46 -4.10 -22.31
CA ASN A 134 -6.24 -3.18 -23.42
C ASN A 134 -4.78 -3.24 -23.89
N ILE A 135 -4.56 -3.34 -25.20
CA ILE A 135 -3.23 -3.21 -25.81
C ILE A 135 -3.00 -1.73 -26.11
N VAL A 136 -2.02 -1.14 -25.44
CA VAL A 136 -1.79 0.32 -25.47
C VAL A 136 -0.42 0.62 -26.10
N PRO A 137 -0.35 1.33 -27.24
CA PRO A 137 0.91 1.57 -27.96
C PRO A 137 1.98 2.32 -27.16
N ALA A 138 1.55 3.15 -26.19
CA ALA A 138 2.46 3.92 -25.34
C ALA A 138 3.06 3.12 -24.18
N MET A 139 2.61 1.87 -23.95
CA MET A 139 3.10 1.05 -22.85
C MET A 139 4.35 0.27 -23.25
N GLN A 140 5.35 0.29 -22.37
CA GLN A 140 6.56 -0.53 -22.50
C GLN A 140 6.51 -1.78 -21.61
N THR A 141 5.73 -1.72 -20.53
CA THR A 141 5.46 -2.83 -19.61
C THR A 141 3.96 -2.92 -19.31
N TYR A 142 3.57 -3.83 -18.46
CA TYR A 142 2.16 -3.96 -18.03
C TYR A 142 1.83 -2.93 -16.96
N TYR A 143 0.60 -2.41 -17.00
CA TYR A 143 0.01 -1.59 -15.97
C TYR A 143 -1.34 -2.17 -15.59
N ALA A 144 -1.55 -2.45 -14.32
CA ALA A 144 -2.79 -3.02 -13.82
C ALA A 144 -3.46 -2.08 -12.81
N THR A 145 -4.78 -2.06 -12.83
CA THR A 145 -5.59 -1.44 -11.77
C THR A 145 -6.64 -2.42 -11.27
N ALA A 146 -6.93 -2.34 -9.97
CA ALA A 146 -8.02 -3.06 -9.33
C ALA A 146 -8.89 -2.06 -8.58
N THR A 147 -10.16 -1.97 -8.97
CA THR A 147 -11.15 -1.10 -8.32
C THR A 147 -12.09 -1.95 -7.50
N PHE A 148 -12.13 -1.68 -6.20
CA PHE A 148 -12.98 -2.36 -5.24
C PHE A 148 -14.24 -1.56 -4.96
N THR A 149 -15.34 -2.26 -4.76
CA THR A 149 -16.61 -1.70 -4.31
C THR A 149 -17.18 -2.59 -3.22
N ALA A 150 -17.61 -1.97 -2.12
CA ALA A 150 -18.21 -2.67 -0.99
C ALA A 150 -19.33 -1.85 -0.36
N ARG A 151 -20.25 -2.53 0.34
CA ARG A 151 -21.21 -1.90 1.22
C ARG A 151 -20.78 -2.05 2.67
N ALA A 152 -20.93 -0.98 3.46
CA ALA A 152 -20.61 -0.96 4.88
C ALA A 152 -21.80 -0.45 5.69
N GLY A 153 -22.01 -1.00 6.88
CA GLY A 153 -23.08 -0.57 7.80
C GLY A 153 -22.80 0.80 8.39
N GLN A 154 -23.83 1.39 9.01
CA GLN A 154 -23.77 2.76 9.57
C GLN A 154 -22.64 2.95 10.62
N ASN A 155 -22.29 1.91 11.36
CA ASN A 155 -21.28 1.98 12.42
C ASN A 155 -19.87 1.56 11.96
N ALA A 156 -19.68 1.21 10.68
CA ALA A 156 -18.40 0.69 10.17
C ALA A 156 -17.21 1.64 10.41
N PHE A 157 -17.46 2.94 10.40
CA PHE A 157 -16.43 3.98 10.52
C PHE A 157 -16.40 4.70 11.88
N ALA A 158 -17.06 4.16 12.91
CA ALA A 158 -17.12 4.78 14.24
C ALA A 158 -15.72 4.99 14.86
N PHE A 159 -14.79 4.06 14.63
CA PHE A 159 -13.41 4.17 15.13
C PHE A 159 -12.66 5.38 14.55
N MET A 160 -12.96 5.80 13.33
CA MET A 160 -12.32 6.95 12.67
C MET A 160 -12.70 8.30 13.29
N GLN A 161 -13.73 8.34 14.14
CA GLN A 161 -14.17 9.55 14.85
C GLN A 161 -13.42 9.76 16.18
N SER A 162 -12.66 8.78 16.63
CA SER A 162 -11.88 8.85 17.87
C SER A 162 -10.77 9.89 17.75
N GLU A 163 -10.43 10.51 18.89
CA GLU A 163 -9.27 11.39 18.98
C GLU A 163 -7.97 10.63 18.63
N LYS A 164 -7.02 11.31 18.00
CA LYS A 164 -5.82 10.70 17.43
C LYS A 164 -4.51 11.29 17.96
N ALA A 165 -4.55 12.38 18.71
CA ALA A 165 -3.38 12.95 19.37
C ALA A 165 -2.93 12.11 20.58
N ASP A 166 -1.65 12.18 20.92
CA ASP A 166 -1.01 11.52 22.07
C ASP A 166 -1.25 10.01 22.15
N LYS A 167 -1.27 9.35 20.98
CA LYS A 167 -1.45 7.90 20.83
C LYS A 167 -0.24 7.23 20.23
N ASP A 168 -0.14 5.93 20.46
CA ASP A 168 0.91 5.11 19.85
C ASP A 168 0.70 4.98 18.36
N VAL A 169 1.81 4.99 17.60
CA VAL A 169 1.88 4.62 16.20
C VAL A 169 2.45 3.22 16.11
N VAL A 170 1.67 2.30 15.57
CA VAL A 170 2.05 0.90 15.36
C VAL A 170 2.26 0.66 13.87
N MET A 171 3.33 -0.06 13.53
CA MET A 171 3.57 -0.57 12.18
C MET A 171 3.51 -2.08 12.18
N THR A 172 2.83 -2.66 11.20
CA THR A 172 2.79 -4.12 10.98
C THR A 172 3.82 -4.54 9.95
N LYS A 173 4.32 -5.76 10.08
CA LYS A 173 5.37 -6.35 9.24
C LYS A 173 6.64 -5.48 9.21
N TRP A 174 7.16 -5.11 8.04
CA TRP A 174 8.43 -4.40 7.91
C TRP A 174 8.46 -3.47 6.69
N MET A 175 9.40 -2.55 6.70
CA MET A 175 9.65 -1.62 5.59
C MET A 175 10.16 -2.32 4.34
N GLY A 176 9.86 -1.75 3.18
CA GLY A 176 10.39 -2.18 1.89
C GLY A 176 9.86 -3.54 1.40
N LEU A 177 8.81 -4.10 2.01
CA LEU A 177 8.35 -5.47 1.79
C LEU A 177 8.10 -5.77 0.30
N GLU A 178 7.23 -5.01 -0.36
CA GLU A 178 6.88 -5.22 -1.78
C GLU A 178 8.05 -4.90 -2.70
N GLY A 179 8.77 -3.81 -2.43
CA GLY A 179 9.90 -3.38 -3.24
C GLY A 179 11.07 -4.37 -3.19
N THR A 180 11.37 -4.94 -2.02
CA THR A 180 12.36 -6.00 -1.86
C THR A 180 12.03 -7.22 -2.71
N SER A 181 10.76 -7.68 -2.66
CA SER A 181 10.29 -8.80 -3.47
C SER A 181 10.43 -8.52 -4.97
N LEU A 182 10.06 -7.32 -5.42
CA LEU A 182 10.17 -6.92 -6.82
C LEU A 182 11.62 -6.88 -7.30
N ILE A 183 12.50 -6.26 -6.54
CA ILE A 183 13.92 -6.16 -6.89
C ILE A 183 14.56 -7.56 -6.89
N ALA A 184 14.35 -8.35 -5.84
CA ALA A 184 14.92 -9.68 -5.72
C ALA A 184 14.44 -10.61 -6.84
N SER A 185 13.17 -10.55 -7.22
CA SER A 185 12.64 -11.32 -8.35
C SER A 185 13.22 -10.87 -9.69
N ALA A 186 13.29 -9.56 -9.95
CA ALA A 186 13.75 -9.01 -11.22
C ALA A 186 15.28 -9.10 -11.40
N ARG A 187 16.05 -9.08 -10.32
CA ARG A 187 17.50 -9.03 -10.28
C ARG A 187 18.14 -10.24 -9.56
N MET A 188 17.44 -11.38 -9.55
CA MET A 188 17.86 -12.57 -8.80
C MET A 188 19.29 -13.02 -9.12
N GLN A 189 19.66 -13.07 -10.39
CA GLN A 189 21.00 -13.51 -10.81
C GLN A 189 22.09 -12.55 -10.35
N GLU A 190 21.82 -11.26 -10.40
CA GLU A 190 22.76 -10.21 -9.99
C GLU A 190 22.98 -10.24 -8.48
N LEU A 191 21.92 -10.35 -7.69
CA LEU A 191 21.99 -10.47 -6.24
C LEU A 191 22.64 -11.78 -5.79
N ALA A 192 22.34 -12.91 -6.45
CA ALA A 192 22.92 -14.21 -6.15
C ALA A 192 24.44 -14.31 -6.46
N ALA A 193 24.97 -13.37 -7.25
CA ALA A 193 26.42 -13.25 -7.44
C ALA A 193 27.15 -12.73 -6.18
N ARG A 194 26.45 -12.06 -5.27
CA ARG A 194 27.02 -11.48 -4.04
C ARG A 194 26.49 -12.14 -2.76
N TYR A 195 25.21 -12.51 -2.73
CA TYR A 195 24.54 -13.04 -1.55
C TYR A 195 24.17 -14.52 -1.71
N PRO A 196 24.01 -15.27 -0.62
CA PRO A 196 23.51 -16.64 -0.69
C PRO A 196 22.16 -16.71 -1.40
N LEU A 197 22.00 -17.66 -2.32
CA LEU A 197 20.77 -17.81 -3.11
C LEU A 197 19.51 -17.91 -2.22
N GLY A 198 19.58 -18.63 -1.10
CA GLY A 198 18.47 -18.75 -0.16
C GLY A 198 18.00 -17.43 0.45
N LEU A 199 18.90 -16.45 0.65
CA LEU A 199 18.53 -15.09 1.09
C LEU A 199 17.78 -14.36 -0.02
N VAL A 200 18.25 -14.48 -1.27
CA VAL A 200 17.61 -13.82 -2.43
C VAL A 200 16.23 -14.42 -2.71
N GLU A 201 16.09 -15.74 -2.60
CA GLU A 201 14.82 -16.45 -2.73
C GLU A 201 13.82 -16.03 -1.63
N GLN A 202 14.29 -15.91 -0.37
CA GLN A 202 13.46 -15.41 0.72
C GLN A 202 13.00 -13.96 0.48
N ALA A 203 13.90 -13.11 0.00
CA ALA A 203 13.55 -11.74 -0.38
C ALA A 203 12.48 -11.69 -1.50
N ALA A 204 12.64 -12.52 -2.53
CA ALA A 204 11.68 -12.62 -3.64
C ALA A 204 10.29 -13.10 -3.18
N ASP A 205 10.24 -13.99 -2.17
CA ASP A 205 9.02 -14.57 -1.62
C ASP A 205 8.26 -13.63 -0.64
N PHE A 206 8.72 -12.42 -0.43
CA PHE A 206 8.02 -11.46 0.45
C PHE A 206 6.64 -11.08 -0.06
N ASP A 207 6.35 -11.26 -1.33
CA ASP A 207 5.02 -10.97 -1.91
C ASP A 207 3.89 -11.84 -1.31
N ARG A 208 4.18 -12.97 -0.66
CA ARG A 208 3.19 -13.74 0.12
C ARG A 208 2.60 -12.96 1.31
N PHE A 209 3.25 -11.88 1.73
CA PHE A 209 2.83 -11.04 2.86
C PHE A 209 2.09 -9.76 2.43
N LEU A 210 1.67 -9.64 1.16
CA LEU A 210 1.05 -8.43 0.63
C LEU A 210 -0.33 -8.12 1.20
N SER A 211 -1.09 -9.11 1.68
CA SER A 211 -2.37 -8.84 2.35
C SER A 211 -2.15 -8.22 3.73
N SER A 212 -2.84 -7.14 4.05
CA SER A 212 -2.92 -6.57 5.40
C SER A 212 -4.35 -6.59 5.97
N VAL A 213 -5.22 -7.42 5.41
CA VAL A 213 -6.60 -7.62 5.89
C VAL A 213 -6.65 -8.18 7.31
N PRO A 214 -5.88 -9.22 7.69
CA PRO A 214 -5.89 -9.75 9.06
C PRO A 214 -5.44 -8.71 10.09
N GLU A 215 -4.41 -7.91 9.75
CA GLU A 215 -3.91 -6.82 10.59
C GLU A 215 -4.98 -5.79 10.88
N ALA A 216 -5.65 -5.33 9.83
CA ALA A 216 -6.69 -4.32 9.95
C ALA A 216 -7.90 -4.86 10.74
N ALA A 217 -8.31 -6.11 10.53
CA ALA A 217 -9.40 -6.73 11.27
C ALA A 217 -9.10 -6.81 12.77
N THR A 218 -7.89 -7.23 13.14
CA THR A 218 -7.43 -7.26 14.53
C THR A 218 -7.38 -5.86 15.13
N ALA A 219 -6.89 -4.88 14.38
CA ALA A 219 -6.80 -3.49 14.84
C ALA A 219 -8.16 -2.88 15.15
N VAL A 220 -9.17 -3.10 14.29
CA VAL A 220 -10.54 -2.62 14.53
C VAL A 220 -11.11 -3.24 15.80
N GLN A 221 -10.94 -4.54 16.00
CA GLN A 221 -11.38 -5.22 17.24
C GLN A 221 -10.66 -4.71 18.49
N SER A 222 -9.41 -4.25 18.35
CA SER A 222 -8.60 -3.71 19.43
C SER A 222 -8.91 -2.25 19.76
N GLY A 223 -9.77 -1.57 19.01
CA GLY A 223 -10.14 -0.19 19.22
C GLY A 223 -9.10 0.81 18.66
N VAL A 224 -8.57 0.54 17.48
CA VAL A 224 -7.72 1.47 16.73
C VAL A 224 -8.46 2.77 16.43
N SER A 225 -7.73 3.88 16.28
CA SER A 225 -8.33 5.19 15.97
C SER A 225 -8.17 5.59 14.51
N ALA A 226 -7.13 5.10 13.84
CA ALA A 226 -6.91 5.28 12.41
C ALA A 226 -5.97 4.19 11.88
N MET A 227 -6.10 3.91 10.60
CA MET A 227 -5.22 3.01 9.85
C MET A 227 -4.86 3.63 8.50
N GLN A 228 -3.68 3.29 7.98
CA GLN A 228 -3.18 3.72 6.68
C GLN A 228 -2.47 2.55 6.01
N ALA A 229 -2.91 2.17 4.82
CA ALA A 229 -2.18 1.22 3.99
C ALA A 229 -0.88 1.85 3.49
N VAL A 230 0.25 1.19 3.72
CA VAL A 230 1.55 1.68 3.27
C VAL A 230 1.84 1.09 1.89
N ARG A 231 2.35 1.93 0.96
CA ARG A 231 2.83 1.43 -0.33
C ARG A 231 3.85 2.38 -0.97
N GLU A 232 3.44 3.22 -1.93
CA GLU A 232 4.35 4.10 -2.68
C GLU A 232 4.98 5.17 -1.78
N GLY A 233 6.29 5.40 -1.96
CA GLY A 233 7.10 6.27 -1.11
C GLY A 233 7.47 5.62 0.21
N GLY A 234 7.26 4.31 0.33
CA GLY A 234 7.63 3.51 1.48
C GLY A 234 6.94 3.91 2.77
N GLY A 235 7.54 3.56 3.89
CA GLY A 235 7.01 3.90 5.20
C GLY A 235 7.05 5.39 5.50
N PHE A 236 8.02 6.13 4.99
CA PHE A 236 8.04 7.60 5.15
C PHE A 236 6.85 8.25 4.44
N GLY A 237 6.52 7.78 3.23
CA GLY A 237 5.32 8.21 2.52
C GLY A 237 4.04 7.88 3.28
N GLY A 238 3.95 6.66 3.84
CA GLY A 238 2.82 6.21 4.67
C GLY A 238 2.66 7.03 5.95
N LEU A 239 3.74 7.31 6.67
CA LEU A 239 3.74 8.15 7.88
C LEU A 239 3.29 9.59 7.57
N TRP A 240 3.78 10.16 6.48
CA TRP A 240 3.35 11.47 6.03
C TRP A 240 1.84 11.53 5.75
N GLN A 241 1.32 10.53 5.04
CA GLN A 241 -0.11 10.43 4.71
C GLN A 241 -0.97 10.20 5.95
N LEU A 242 -0.56 9.30 6.86
CA LEU A 242 -1.25 9.05 8.12
C LEU A 242 -1.40 10.33 8.93
N ALA A 243 -0.31 11.09 9.12
CA ALA A 243 -0.33 12.35 9.85
C ALA A 243 -1.23 13.39 9.18
N LYS A 244 -1.11 13.53 7.86
CA LYS A 244 -1.89 14.51 7.07
C LYS A 244 -3.38 14.23 7.10
N ALA A 245 -3.77 12.97 6.87
CA ALA A 245 -5.17 12.55 6.85
C ALA A 245 -5.85 12.72 8.22
N ASN A 246 -5.09 12.62 9.31
CA ASN A 246 -5.62 12.67 10.67
C ASN A 246 -5.38 14.01 11.39
N GLY A 247 -4.69 14.98 10.76
CA GLY A 247 -4.43 16.30 11.34
C GLY A 247 -3.57 16.27 12.59
N VAL A 248 -2.58 15.37 12.65
CA VAL A 248 -1.69 15.18 13.82
C VAL A 248 -0.23 15.33 13.43
N GLY A 249 0.61 15.65 14.40
CA GLY A 249 2.06 15.50 14.30
C GLY A 249 2.50 14.08 14.64
N LEU A 250 3.79 13.79 14.41
CA LEU A 250 4.41 12.50 14.71
C LEU A 250 5.78 12.68 15.36
N VAL A 251 6.10 11.78 16.29
CA VAL A 251 7.46 11.53 16.75
C VAL A 251 7.74 10.04 16.58
N ILE A 252 8.60 9.70 15.64
CA ILE A 252 8.90 8.34 15.22
C ILE A 252 10.35 8.01 15.54
N ASP A 253 10.58 6.91 16.23
CA ASP A 253 11.91 6.35 16.51
C ASP A 253 12.31 5.41 15.37
N LEU A 254 13.33 5.79 14.60
CA LEU A 254 13.81 5.01 13.46
C LEU A 254 14.30 3.62 13.86
N LYS A 255 14.82 3.44 15.07
CA LYS A 255 15.31 2.15 15.57
C LYS A 255 14.19 1.16 15.87
N GLN A 256 12.98 1.65 16.12
CA GLN A 256 11.80 0.82 16.35
C GLN A 256 11.12 0.37 15.04
N ILE A 257 11.48 0.97 13.92
CA ILE A 257 10.88 0.59 12.63
C ILE A 257 11.45 -0.77 12.20
N PRO A 258 10.62 -1.80 12.01
CA PRO A 258 11.10 -3.11 11.58
C PRO A 258 11.60 -3.07 10.14
N VAL A 259 12.81 -3.58 9.91
CA VAL A 259 13.39 -3.83 8.58
C VAL A 259 13.99 -5.22 8.58
N LYS A 260 13.71 -6.03 7.58
CA LYS A 260 14.29 -7.37 7.43
C LYS A 260 15.71 -7.31 6.89
N GLN A 261 16.54 -8.30 7.27
CA GLN A 261 17.92 -8.39 6.77
C GLN A 261 17.94 -8.46 5.24
N GLU A 262 17.04 -9.21 4.63
CA GLU A 262 16.90 -9.34 3.17
C GLU A 262 16.67 -7.99 2.51
N THR A 263 15.84 -7.13 3.14
CA THR A 263 15.60 -5.76 2.66
C THR A 263 16.86 -4.90 2.78
N ILE A 264 17.59 -5.01 3.91
CA ILE A 264 18.82 -4.25 4.13
C ILE A 264 19.86 -4.62 3.05
N GLU A 265 20.10 -5.91 2.81
CA GLU A 265 21.07 -6.38 1.84
C GLU A 265 20.72 -5.95 0.40
N VAL A 266 19.44 -6.06 0.03
CA VAL A 266 18.97 -5.59 -1.29
C VAL A 266 19.14 -4.08 -1.42
N CYS A 267 18.80 -3.31 -0.39
CA CYS A 267 18.91 -1.86 -0.41
C CYS A 267 20.37 -1.38 -0.43
N GLU A 268 21.27 -2.03 0.31
CA GLU A 268 22.71 -1.73 0.29
C GLU A 268 23.33 -2.03 -1.08
N PHE A 269 22.92 -3.13 -1.72
CA PHE A 269 23.44 -3.50 -3.04
C PHE A 269 23.15 -2.43 -4.11
N TYR A 270 21.97 -1.82 -4.06
CA TYR A 270 21.54 -0.84 -5.05
C TYR A 270 21.63 0.63 -4.57
N ASP A 271 22.19 0.87 -3.39
CA ASP A 271 22.28 2.21 -2.76
C ASP A 271 20.91 2.91 -2.74
N VAL A 272 19.90 2.24 -2.20
CA VAL A 272 18.53 2.77 -2.03
C VAL A 272 18.11 2.78 -0.56
N ASN A 273 17.22 3.72 -0.21
CA ASN A 273 16.75 3.88 1.16
C ASN A 273 15.59 2.92 1.45
N PRO A 274 15.71 1.95 2.40
CA PRO A 274 14.66 1.02 2.73
C PRO A 274 13.38 1.70 3.25
N TYR A 275 13.48 2.86 3.86
CA TYR A 275 12.33 3.62 4.39
C TYR A 275 11.50 4.31 3.29
N GLU A 276 12.07 4.49 2.10
CA GLU A 276 11.43 5.08 0.92
C GLU A 276 11.11 4.05 -0.16
N LEU A 277 11.42 2.77 0.10
CA LEU A 277 11.17 1.66 -0.80
C LEU A 277 9.72 1.17 -0.67
N LEU A 278 9.07 0.89 -1.79
CA LEU A 278 7.71 0.38 -1.90
C LEU A 278 7.39 -0.66 -0.81
N SER A 279 6.43 -0.36 0.07
CA SER A 279 6.17 -1.15 1.30
C SER A 279 4.75 -1.73 1.35
N GLY A 280 4.18 -2.11 0.21
CA GLY A 280 2.89 -2.79 0.15
C GLY A 280 2.84 -4.03 1.04
N GLY A 281 1.72 -4.24 1.71
CA GLY A 281 1.53 -5.30 2.71
C GLY A 281 1.74 -4.83 4.15
N SER A 282 2.43 -3.73 4.39
CA SER A 282 2.56 -3.11 5.71
C SER A 282 1.41 -2.14 5.97
N MET A 283 1.08 -1.91 7.23
CA MET A 283 0.03 -0.99 7.65
C MET A 283 0.50 -0.16 8.84
N LEU A 284 0.15 1.12 8.86
CA LEU A 284 0.35 2.02 9.98
C LEU A 284 -0.98 2.22 10.71
N MET A 285 -0.93 2.30 12.03
CA MET A 285 -2.11 2.37 12.90
C MET A 285 -1.89 3.37 14.03
N ILE A 286 -2.94 4.12 14.37
CA ILE A 286 -2.97 4.99 15.55
C ILE A 286 -3.87 4.34 16.60
N THR A 287 -3.36 4.08 17.79
CA THR A 287 -4.11 3.42 18.88
C THR A 287 -3.67 3.89 20.26
N GLN A 288 -4.58 3.84 21.23
CA GLN A 288 -4.27 4.13 22.63
C GLN A 288 -3.46 3.01 23.30
N GLY A 289 -3.50 1.79 22.78
CA GLY A 289 -2.87 0.62 23.40
C GLY A 289 -1.95 -0.12 22.42
N GLY A 290 -0.87 0.53 21.96
CA GLY A 290 0.04 -0.02 20.97
C GLY A 290 0.64 -1.36 21.39
N THR A 291 1.14 -1.49 22.60
CA THR A 291 1.69 -2.75 23.13
C THR A 291 0.66 -3.88 23.14
N ARG A 292 -0.60 -3.58 23.53
CA ARG A 292 -1.68 -4.57 23.50
C ARG A 292 -1.98 -5.03 22.07
N LEU A 293 -2.07 -4.09 21.12
CA LEU A 293 -2.30 -4.40 19.72
C LEU A 293 -1.17 -5.27 19.14
N VAL A 294 0.10 -4.92 19.45
CA VAL A 294 1.27 -5.72 19.04
C VAL A 294 1.18 -7.15 19.58
N SER A 295 0.79 -7.34 20.85
CA SER A 295 0.61 -8.68 21.43
C SER A 295 -0.51 -9.47 20.72
N GLN A 296 -1.65 -8.85 20.44
CA GLN A 296 -2.76 -9.49 19.74
C GLN A 296 -2.41 -9.89 18.29
N LEU A 297 -1.62 -9.05 17.61
CA LEU A 297 -1.10 -9.38 16.27
C LEU A 297 -0.11 -10.54 16.34
N ALA A 298 0.78 -10.55 17.35
CA ALA A 298 1.75 -11.63 17.54
C ALA A 298 1.08 -12.99 17.81
N GLU A 299 -0.06 -13.03 18.52
CA GLU A 299 -0.86 -14.24 18.72
C GLU A 299 -1.38 -14.84 17.40
N GLN A 300 -1.51 -14.02 16.36
CA GLN A 300 -1.88 -14.44 15.01
C GLN A 300 -0.67 -14.65 14.08
N GLY A 301 0.55 -14.61 14.62
CA GLY A 301 1.78 -14.75 13.84
C GLY A 301 2.14 -13.51 13.02
N ILE A 302 1.54 -12.36 13.29
CA ILE A 302 1.78 -11.11 12.58
C ILE A 302 2.78 -10.28 13.37
N SER A 303 3.94 -9.97 12.74
CA SER A 303 4.94 -9.09 13.32
C SER A 303 4.44 -7.64 13.31
N ALA A 304 4.61 -6.95 14.44
CA ALA A 304 4.28 -5.53 14.56
C ALA A 304 5.18 -4.87 15.63
N ALA A 305 5.32 -3.56 15.56
CA ALA A 305 6.05 -2.77 16.54
C ALA A 305 5.38 -1.42 16.80
N VAL A 306 5.49 -0.92 18.03
CA VAL A 306 5.22 0.49 18.34
C VAL A 306 6.45 1.28 17.88
N ILE A 307 6.26 2.14 16.88
CA ILE A 307 7.37 2.88 16.24
C ILE A 307 7.44 4.34 16.65
N GLY A 308 6.50 4.82 17.45
CA GLY A 308 6.45 6.21 17.89
C GLY A 308 5.07 6.60 18.40
N ARG A 309 4.81 7.91 18.39
CA ARG A 309 3.58 8.51 18.89
C ARG A 309 3.09 9.65 18.00
N THR A 310 1.79 9.89 18.02
CA THR A 310 1.17 11.10 17.49
C THR A 310 1.28 12.25 18.50
N THR A 311 1.20 13.48 18.01
CA THR A 311 1.17 14.71 18.82
C THR A 311 0.00 15.61 18.38
N ASP A 312 -0.35 16.58 19.19
CA ASP A 312 -1.44 17.55 18.96
C ASP A 312 -1.03 18.72 18.03
N ASN A 313 0.23 18.73 17.56
CA ASN A 313 0.74 19.72 16.62
C ASN A 313 0.83 19.15 15.17
N ASN A 314 1.51 19.87 14.28
CA ASN A 314 1.69 19.43 12.89
C ASN A 314 3.12 18.97 12.57
N ASP A 315 4.01 18.91 13.57
CA ASP A 315 5.39 18.52 13.36
C ASP A 315 5.50 17.01 13.13
N ARG A 316 6.32 16.61 12.18
CA ARG A 316 6.60 15.21 11.88
C ARG A 316 8.08 14.98 12.06
N ILE A 317 8.45 14.41 13.20
CA ILE A 317 9.83 14.30 13.66
C ILE A 317 10.27 12.84 13.59
N LEU A 318 11.41 12.61 12.98
CA LEU A 318 12.16 11.35 13.04
C LEU A 318 13.25 11.49 14.08
N VAL A 319 13.36 10.50 14.95
CA VAL A 319 14.37 10.43 16.02
C VAL A 319 15.31 9.25 15.72
N ASN A 320 16.62 9.49 15.79
CA ASN A 320 17.65 8.47 15.75
C ASN A 320 18.67 8.80 16.85
N ASP A 321 18.56 8.12 18.00
CA ASP A 321 19.24 8.49 19.25
C ASP A 321 19.01 9.93 19.65
N GLU A 322 20.06 10.75 19.66
CA GLU A 322 19.99 12.18 20.01
C GLU A 322 19.64 13.06 18.80
N GLU A 323 19.74 12.53 17.59
CA GLU A 323 19.46 13.27 16.38
C GLU A 323 17.96 13.33 16.10
N LYS A 324 17.50 14.53 15.77
CA LYS A 324 16.13 14.80 15.36
C LYS A 324 16.11 15.50 14.02
N ARG A 325 15.27 15.00 13.11
CA ARG A 325 15.05 15.65 11.82
C ARG A 325 13.57 15.64 11.47
N PHE A 326 13.15 16.56 10.61
CA PHE A 326 11.80 16.53 10.06
C PHE A 326 11.66 15.41 9.04
N LEU A 327 10.51 14.74 9.08
CA LEU A 327 10.07 13.87 8.00
C LEU A 327 9.67 14.75 6.82
N GLU A 328 10.25 14.52 5.67
CA GLU A 328 9.89 15.19 4.42
C GLU A 328 8.79 14.42 3.68
N PRO A 329 7.94 15.11 2.88
CA PRO A 329 7.01 14.42 1.99
C PRO A 329 7.78 13.57 0.99
N ALA A 330 7.34 12.34 0.76
CA ALA A 330 7.95 11.45 -0.22
C ALA A 330 7.92 12.09 -1.61
N ARG A 331 9.08 12.21 -2.26
CA ARG A 331 9.24 12.82 -3.59
C ARG A 331 9.23 11.78 -4.69
N HIS A 332 9.75 10.60 -4.43
CA HIS A 332 9.87 9.46 -5.35
C HIS A 332 9.82 8.16 -4.55
N ASP A 333 9.65 7.04 -5.25
CA ASP A 333 9.85 5.71 -4.67
C ASP A 333 11.22 5.17 -5.08
N SER A 334 11.97 4.66 -4.11
CA SER A 334 13.33 4.13 -4.33
C SER A 334 13.35 2.94 -5.30
N LEU A 335 12.23 2.23 -5.47
CA LEU A 335 12.08 1.13 -6.42
C LEU A 335 12.48 1.52 -7.86
N TYR A 336 12.04 2.69 -8.30
CA TYR A 336 12.26 3.12 -9.69
C TYR A 336 13.71 3.48 -10.01
N ARG A 337 14.56 3.71 -8.99
CA ARG A 337 16.02 3.85 -9.20
C ARG A 337 16.65 2.52 -9.66
N VAL A 338 16.03 1.40 -9.31
CA VAL A 338 16.54 0.04 -9.61
C VAL A 338 15.84 -0.57 -10.82
N LEU A 339 14.53 -0.38 -10.95
CA LEU A 339 13.69 -1.08 -11.92
C LEU A 339 13.13 -0.20 -13.04
N ALA A 340 13.37 1.14 -13.02
CA ALA A 340 12.92 1.98 -14.13
C ALA A 340 13.61 1.53 -15.43
N ILE A 341 12.81 1.44 -16.48
CA ILE A 341 13.32 1.21 -17.84
C ILE A 341 13.93 2.55 -18.30
N SER A 342 15.25 2.55 -18.51
CA SER A 342 16.00 3.68 -19.06
C SER A 342 15.79 3.82 -20.56
#